data_3f79b073c31d67ddf93e3e8536cb03b9
#
_entry.id   3f79b073c31d67ddf93e3e8536cb03b9
#
_cell.length_a   1.000
_cell.length_b   1.000
_cell.length_c   1.000
_cell.angle_alpha   90.00
_cell.angle_beta   90.00
_cell.angle_gamma   90.00
#
_symmetry.space_group_name_H-M   'P 1'
#
loop_
_entity.id
_entity.type
_entity.pdbx_description
1 polymer ?
#
loop_
_entity_poly.entity_id
_entity_poly.type
_entity_poly.pdbx_seq_one_letter_code
_entity_poly.pdbx_strand_id
1 'polypeptide(L)'
;RYYDGERDINKIKGEFKAITGEEYDHMTALDLPNAIGEGGKVMGYCKHALYSDVFNGYDDLTFEGDKNAEYKEYAERLKRYAKESKNYGYVYEYEAELCNVLSVKYNLGLRTRKAYKEKNIAELKEIAEDYKKVEKMLEKFHKAFERVWYKENKPEGFDIQDQRLGGLIKRINSCRKRLVAFIKDNTKTIPELETELLDFYDGKNMKYYTNWSRDVSVNVI
;
A
#
# COMPACT_ATOMS: atom_id res chain seq x y z
N ARG A 1 -10.40 -33.35 9.29
CA ARG A 1 -9.00 -32.99 9.57
C ARG A 1 -8.85 -32.30 10.90
N TYR A 2 -9.73 -31.37 11.23
CA TYR A 2 -9.74 -30.75 12.57
C TYR A 2 -9.97 -31.80 13.68
N TYR A 3 -10.80 -32.80 13.39
CA TYR A 3 -11.14 -33.85 14.34
C TYR A 3 -10.21 -35.07 14.31
N ASP A 4 -9.62 -35.39 13.18
CA ASP A 4 -8.75 -36.57 12.99
C ASP A 4 -7.27 -36.27 13.19
N GLY A 5 -6.90 -34.99 13.35
CA GLY A 5 -5.52 -34.53 13.57
C GLY A 5 -4.59 -34.66 12.38
N GLU A 6 -5.11 -35.02 11.20
CA GLU A 6 -4.31 -35.17 9.99
C GLU A 6 -3.79 -33.81 9.52
N ARG A 7 -2.48 -33.74 9.29
CA ARG A 7 -1.77 -32.51 8.86
C ARG A 7 -0.88 -32.74 7.63
N ASP A 8 -1.19 -33.71 6.80
CA ASP A 8 -0.48 -33.89 5.53
C ASP A 8 -0.81 -32.72 4.59
N ILE A 9 0.15 -31.81 4.47
CA ILE A 9 0.00 -30.58 3.66
C ILE A 9 -0.21 -30.90 2.18
N ASN A 10 0.39 -31.98 1.66
CA ASN A 10 0.25 -32.34 0.24
C ASN A 10 -1.18 -32.82 -0.04
N LYS A 11 -1.75 -33.59 0.85
CA LYS A 11 -3.15 -34.00 0.77
C LYS A 11 -4.10 -32.79 0.87
N ILE A 12 -3.83 -31.86 1.81
CA ILE A 12 -4.60 -30.62 1.93
C ILE A 12 -4.54 -29.79 0.65
N LYS A 13 -3.36 -29.61 0.05
CA LYS A 13 -3.19 -28.91 -1.23
C LYS A 13 -3.95 -29.58 -2.37
N GLY A 14 -3.87 -30.93 -2.45
CA GLY A 14 -4.59 -31.69 -3.46
C GLY A 14 -6.11 -31.55 -3.36
N GLU A 15 -6.65 -31.62 -2.14
CA GLU A 15 -8.08 -31.45 -1.89
C GLU A 15 -8.53 -30.00 -2.14
N PHE A 16 -7.74 -29.03 -1.69
CA PHE A 16 -8.00 -27.62 -1.99
C PHE A 16 -8.13 -27.38 -3.49
N LYS A 17 -7.18 -27.89 -4.27
CA LYS A 17 -7.22 -27.78 -5.74
C LYS A 17 -8.42 -28.49 -6.35
N ALA A 18 -8.77 -29.66 -5.85
CA ALA A 18 -9.93 -30.42 -6.33
C ALA A 18 -11.26 -29.69 -6.09
N ILE A 19 -11.37 -28.97 -4.96
CA ILE A 19 -12.60 -28.25 -4.56
C ILE A 19 -12.68 -26.88 -5.25
N THR A 20 -11.58 -26.12 -5.27
CA THR A 20 -11.58 -24.71 -5.71
C THR A 20 -11.17 -24.54 -7.17
N GLY A 21 -10.43 -25.48 -7.73
CA GLY A 21 -9.76 -25.35 -9.03
C GLY A 21 -8.48 -24.51 -9.00
N GLU A 22 -8.06 -24.03 -7.82
CA GLU A 22 -6.93 -23.13 -7.63
C GLU A 22 -5.74 -23.82 -6.97
N GLU A 23 -4.54 -23.32 -7.22
CA GLU A 23 -3.34 -23.77 -6.51
C GLU A 23 -3.30 -23.17 -5.10
N TYR A 24 -3.11 -24.00 -4.08
CA TYR A 24 -3.05 -23.58 -2.69
C TYR A 24 -1.97 -22.50 -2.46
N ASP A 25 -0.78 -22.71 -3.04
CA ASP A 25 0.35 -21.79 -2.86
C ASP A 25 0.13 -20.44 -3.58
N HIS A 26 -0.72 -20.40 -4.61
CA HIS A 26 -1.15 -19.14 -5.23
C HIS A 26 -2.11 -18.39 -4.29
N MET A 27 -3.06 -19.09 -3.67
CA MET A 27 -4.02 -18.44 -2.74
C MET A 27 -3.31 -17.88 -1.49
N THR A 28 -2.32 -18.61 -0.95
CA THR A 28 -1.55 -18.08 0.19
C THR A 28 -0.69 -16.87 -0.17
N ALA A 29 -0.37 -16.68 -1.45
CA ALA A 29 0.35 -15.51 -1.92
C ALA A 29 -0.48 -14.20 -1.88
N LEU A 30 -1.78 -14.26 -1.64
CA LEU A 30 -2.60 -13.06 -1.40
C LEU A 30 -2.20 -12.30 -0.14
N ASP A 31 -1.45 -12.92 0.77
CA ASP A 31 -0.90 -12.26 1.96
C ASP A 31 0.46 -11.59 1.72
N LEU A 32 1.04 -11.69 0.53
CA LEU A 32 2.33 -11.08 0.20
C LEU A 32 2.42 -9.57 0.50
N PRO A 33 1.37 -8.73 0.29
CA PRO A 33 1.47 -7.32 0.63
C PRO A 33 1.79 -7.06 2.10
N ASN A 34 1.40 -7.97 3.00
CA ASN A 34 1.67 -7.92 4.44
C ASN A 34 2.95 -8.66 4.85
N ALA A 35 3.58 -9.42 3.95
CA ALA A 35 4.78 -10.21 4.26
C ALA A 35 6.03 -9.35 4.49
N ILE A 36 6.01 -8.10 4.06
CA ILE A 36 7.03 -7.09 4.30
C ILE A 36 6.83 -6.50 5.70
N GLY A 37 7.90 -6.27 6.41
CA GLY A 37 7.85 -5.77 7.77
C GLY A 37 7.80 -6.92 8.79
N GLU A 38 8.82 -6.99 9.62
CA GLU A 38 8.99 -7.95 10.73
C GLU A 38 8.65 -9.41 10.39
N GLY A 39 8.92 -9.82 9.14
CA GLY A 39 8.62 -11.17 8.68
C GLY A 39 7.13 -11.52 8.70
N GLY A 40 6.26 -10.55 8.40
CA GLY A 40 4.81 -10.73 8.36
C GLY A 40 4.13 -10.73 9.74
N LYS A 41 4.83 -10.32 10.80
CA LYS A 41 4.28 -10.28 12.16
C LYS A 41 3.34 -9.11 12.41
N VAL A 42 3.41 -8.06 11.61
CA VAL A 42 2.56 -6.87 11.74
C VAL A 42 1.38 -6.99 10.80
N MET A 43 0.20 -7.24 11.37
CA MET A 43 -1.04 -7.28 10.59
C MET A 43 -1.36 -5.90 9.99
N GLY A 44 -1.72 -5.89 8.70
CA GLY A 44 -2.13 -4.67 8.01
C GLY A 44 -0.99 -3.72 7.68
N TYR A 45 0.25 -4.19 7.64
CA TYR A 45 1.43 -3.38 7.31
C TYR A 45 1.29 -2.64 5.98
N CYS A 46 0.80 -3.32 4.94
CA CYS A 46 0.55 -2.70 3.64
C CYS A 46 -0.47 -1.56 3.71
N LYS A 47 -1.47 -1.65 4.60
CA LYS A 47 -2.46 -0.61 4.82
C LYS A 47 -1.83 0.65 5.43
N HIS A 48 -0.93 0.51 6.41
CA HIS A 48 -0.19 1.64 6.95
C HIS A 48 0.69 2.29 5.89
N ALA A 49 1.43 1.50 5.11
CA ALA A 49 2.23 1.99 4.00
C ALA A 49 1.38 2.69 2.93
N LEU A 50 0.16 2.18 2.66
CA LEU A 50 -0.76 2.77 1.69
C LEU A 50 -1.26 4.14 2.16
N TYR A 51 -1.67 4.27 3.42
CA TYR A 51 -2.32 5.46 3.94
C TYR A 51 -1.38 6.45 4.64
N SER A 52 -0.12 6.10 4.95
CA SER A 52 0.84 7.05 5.50
C SER A 52 0.93 8.31 4.64
N ASP A 53 0.76 9.47 5.29
CA ASP A 53 0.81 10.76 4.61
C ASP A 53 2.25 11.11 4.23
N VAL A 54 2.48 11.34 2.95
CA VAL A 54 3.82 11.53 2.36
C VAL A 54 4.51 12.84 2.78
N PHE A 55 3.78 13.80 3.37
CA PHE A 55 4.39 15.03 3.91
C PHE A 55 4.45 15.00 5.44
N ASN A 56 3.38 14.57 6.11
CA ASN A 56 3.37 14.47 7.58
C ASN A 56 4.24 13.33 8.10
N GLY A 57 4.27 12.19 7.38
CA GLY A 57 5.16 11.08 7.67
C GLY A 57 4.96 10.42 9.03
N TYR A 58 3.70 10.29 9.48
CA TYR A 58 3.38 9.79 10.82
C TYR A 58 3.92 8.38 11.10
N ASP A 59 3.99 7.55 10.08
CA ASP A 59 4.48 6.16 10.18
C ASP A 59 5.90 5.99 9.60
N ASP A 60 6.49 7.05 9.04
CA ASP A 60 7.75 6.96 8.29
C ASP A 60 8.91 6.36 9.11
N LEU A 61 8.97 6.62 10.43
CA LEU A 61 10.00 6.07 11.31
C LEU A 61 9.81 4.57 11.63
N THR A 62 8.66 4.01 11.29
CA THR A 62 8.37 2.58 11.50
C THR A 62 8.68 1.73 10.28
N PHE A 63 8.93 2.36 9.12
CA PHE A 63 9.21 1.64 7.89
C PHE A 63 10.66 1.20 7.81
N GLU A 64 10.87 -0.09 7.58
CA GLU A 64 12.18 -0.70 7.50
C GLU A 64 12.74 -0.62 6.07
N GLY A 65 13.79 0.16 5.87
CA GLY A 65 14.57 0.19 4.63
C GLY A 65 13.75 0.57 3.40
N ASP A 66 14.27 0.22 2.23
CA ASP A 66 13.57 0.38 0.94
C ASP A 66 12.98 -0.98 0.51
N LYS A 67 11.67 -1.05 0.45
CA LYS A 67 10.89 -2.23 0.06
C LYS A 67 10.23 -2.11 -1.31
N ASN A 68 10.54 -1.07 -2.06
CA ASN A 68 9.95 -0.82 -3.37
C ASN A 68 10.17 -1.98 -4.34
N ALA A 69 11.39 -2.55 -4.35
CA ALA A 69 11.73 -3.68 -5.23
C ALA A 69 10.96 -4.96 -4.87
N GLU A 70 10.82 -5.25 -3.58
CA GLU A 70 10.05 -6.41 -3.10
C GLU A 70 8.57 -6.30 -3.49
N TYR A 71 7.96 -5.12 -3.28
CA TYR A 71 6.58 -4.89 -3.72
C TYR A 71 6.40 -4.99 -5.23
N LYS A 72 7.39 -4.55 -6.01
CA LYS A 72 7.37 -4.73 -7.47
C LYS A 72 7.38 -6.21 -7.86
N GLU A 73 8.24 -7.01 -7.24
CA GLU A 73 8.29 -8.46 -7.46
C GLU A 73 6.95 -9.13 -7.11
N TYR A 74 6.35 -8.76 -5.97
CA TYR A 74 5.05 -9.27 -5.56
C TYR A 74 3.94 -8.91 -6.56
N ALA A 75 3.93 -7.69 -7.06
CA ALA A 75 2.99 -7.27 -8.08
C ALA A 75 3.10 -8.12 -9.36
N GLU A 76 4.31 -8.37 -9.83
CA GLU A 76 4.56 -9.21 -11.01
C GLU A 76 4.15 -10.67 -10.78
N ARG A 77 4.43 -11.21 -9.59
CA ARG A 77 4.04 -12.55 -9.16
C ARG A 77 2.52 -12.71 -9.11
N LEU A 78 1.83 -11.80 -8.46
CA LEU A 78 0.37 -11.80 -8.36
C LEU A 78 -0.31 -11.61 -9.73
N LYS A 79 0.23 -10.79 -10.62
CA LYS A 79 -0.25 -10.66 -12.00
C LYS A 79 -0.12 -11.95 -12.80
N ARG A 80 0.92 -12.73 -12.57
CA ARG A 80 1.06 -14.05 -13.18
C ARG A 80 -0.01 -15.00 -12.66
N TYR A 81 -0.23 -15.06 -11.34
CA TYR A 81 -1.26 -15.89 -10.74
C TYR A 81 -2.67 -15.49 -11.18
N ALA A 82 -2.91 -14.19 -11.38
CA ALA A 82 -4.18 -13.71 -11.94
C ALA A 82 -4.50 -14.32 -13.31
N LYS A 83 -3.50 -14.52 -14.16
CA LYS A 83 -3.66 -15.13 -15.50
C LYS A 83 -3.82 -16.65 -15.43
N GLU A 84 -3.24 -17.30 -14.44
CA GLU A 84 -3.29 -18.75 -14.23
C GLU A 84 -4.56 -19.19 -13.49
N SER A 85 -5.16 -18.31 -12.71
CA SER A 85 -6.38 -18.56 -11.94
C SER A 85 -7.59 -18.71 -12.85
N LYS A 86 -8.43 -19.72 -12.56
CA LYS A 86 -9.69 -19.95 -13.28
C LYS A 86 -10.84 -19.10 -12.74
N ASN A 87 -10.89 -18.90 -11.43
CA ASN A 87 -12.05 -18.34 -10.77
C ASN A 87 -11.77 -17.03 -10.01
N TYR A 88 -10.53 -16.83 -9.51
CA TYR A 88 -10.18 -15.74 -8.59
C TYR A 88 -9.15 -14.76 -9.17
N GLY A 89 -8.94 -14.73 -10.49
CA GLY A 89 -7.98 -13.84 -11.15
C GLY A 89 -8.15 -12.38 -10.76
N TYR A 90 -9.39 -11.92 -10.58
CA TYR A 90 -9.72 -10.56 -10.15
C TYR A 90 -9.23 -10.22 -8.74
N VAL A 91 -9.12 -11.21 -7.83
CA VAL A 91 -8.58 -11.02 -6.48
C VAL A 91 -7.07 -10.83 -6.53
N TYR A 92 -6.38 -11.65 -7.31
CA TYR A 92 -4.94 -11.49 -7.55
C TYR A 92 -4.60 -10.15 -8.22
N GLU A 93 -5.44 -9.71 -9.18
CA GLU A 93 -5.26 -8.40 -9.81
C GLU A 93 -5.40 -7.25 -8.82
N TYR A 94 -6.37 -7.32 -7.92
CA TYR A 94 -6.54 -6.34 -6.85
C TYR A 94 -5.30 -6.24 -5.96
N GLU A 95 -4.80 -7.35 -5.45
CA GLU A 95 -3.59 -7.39 -4.62
C GLU A 95 -2.34 -6.97 -5.42
N ALA A 96 -2.28 -7.32 -6.71
CA ALA A 96 -1.20 -6.87 -7.58
C ALA A 96 -1.19 -5.35 -7.77
N GLU A 97 -2.36 -4.72 -7.93
CA GLU A 97 -2.43 -3.25 -8.05
C GLU A 97 -2.09 -2.56 -6.72
N LEU A 98 -2.43 -3.14 -5.57
CA LEU A 98 -1.95 -2.66 -4.26
C LEU A 98 -0.41 -2.70 -4.21
N CYS A 99 0.19 -3.83 -4.55
CA CYS A 99 1.65 -3.96 -4.60
C CYS A 99 2.30 -2.99 -5.61
N ASN A 100 1.67 -2.73 -6.76
CA ASN A 100 2.14 -1.72 -7.70
C ASN A 100 2.18 -0.32 -7.07
N VAL A 101 1.14 0.09 -6.35
CA VAL A 101 1.14 1.37 -5.63
C VAL A 101 2.30 1.42 -4.63
N LEU A 102 2.45 0.38 -3.81
CA LEU A 102 3.45 0.32 -2.76
C LEU A 102 4.88 0.24 -3.32
N SER A 103 5.08 -0.32 -4.51
CA SER A 103 6.39 -0.35 -5.19
C SER A 103 6.98 1.03 -5.50
N VAL A 104 6.19 2.08 -5.38
CA VAL A 104 6.65 3.47 -5.55
C VAL A 104 6.37 4.30 -4.29
N LYS A 105 5.22 4.06 -3.64
CA LYS A 105 4.76 4.89 -2.52
C LYS A 105 5.46 4.58 -1.19
N TYR A 106 5.94 3.34 -0.98
CA TYR A 106 6.43 2.88 0.32
C TYR A 106 7.43 3.84 0.98
N ASN A 107 8.45 4.28 0.26
CA ASN A 107 9.48 5.19 0.76
C ASN A 107 9.35 6.64 0.24
N LEU A 108 8.25 6.97 -0.45
CA LEU A 108 8.08 8.25 -1.14
C LEU A 108 8.14 9.45 -0.17
N GLY A 109 7.54 9.33 1.01
CA GLY A 109 7.58 10.36 2.05
C GLY A 109 9.01 10.61 2.55
N LEU A 110 9.73 9.55 2.92
CA LEU A 110 11.12 9.61 3.37
C LEU A 110 12.04 10.23 2.31
N ARG A 111 11.93 9.80 1.06
CA ARG A 111 12.70 10.37 -0.07
C ARG A 111 12.40 11.84 -0.27
N THR A 112 11.12 12.21 -0.21
CA THR A 112 10.70 13.61 -0.36
C THR A 112 11.31 14.47 0.73
N ARG A 113 11.22 14.07 1.98
CA ARG A 113 11.74 14.80 3.13
C ARG A 113 13.27 14.92 3.08
N LYS A 114 13.97 13.86 2.70
CA LYS A 114 15.42 13.86 2.53
C LYS A 114 15.84 14.84 1.44
N ALA A 115 15.32 14.69 0.22
CA ALA A 115 15.66 15.55 -0.92
C ALA A 115 15.28 17.02 -0.67
N TYR A 116 14.19 17.28 0.06
CA TYR A 116 13.78 18.61 0.46
C TYR A 116 14.80 19.25 1.44
N LYS A 117 15.19 18.54 2.49
CA LYS A 117 16.19 19.01 3.48
C LYS A 117 17.55 19.28 2.83
N GLU A 118 17.96 18.44 1.89
CA GLU A 118 19.20 18.56 1.13
C GLU A 118 19.11 19.61 0.00
N LYS A 119 17.93 20.19 -0.24
CA LYS A 119 17.64 21.10 -1.36
C LYS A 119 18.03 20.52 -2.72
N ASN A 120 17.92 19.20 -2.86
CA ASN A 120 18.25 18.49 -4.08
C ASN A 120 17.11 18.62 -5.10
N ILE A 121 17.14 19.72 -5.86
CA ILE A 121 16.10 20.06 -6.86
C ILE A 121 16.01 19.01 -7.97
N ALA A 122 17.12 18.38 -8.34
CA ALA A 122 17.10 17.34 -9.38
C ALA A 122 16.29 16.12 -8.91
N GLU A 123 16.56 15.62 -7.72
CA GLU A 123 15.82 14.51 -7.13
C GLU A 123 14.35 14.87 -6.85
N LEU A 124 14.07 16.08 -6.37
CA LEU A 124 12.69 16.54 -6.17
C LEU A 124 11.87 16.55 -7.47
N LYS A 125 12.47 16.80 -8.62
CA LYS A 125 11.80 16.68 -9.93
C LYS A 125 11.42 15.24 -10.24
N GLU A 126 12.33 14.29 -10.02
CA GLU A 126 12.06 12.86 -10.19
C GLU A 126 10.95 12.37 -9.22
N ILE A 127 11.04 12.78 -7.97
CA ILE A 127 10.03 12.51 -6.95
C ILE A 127 8.64 13.06 -7.36
N ALA A 128 8.59 14.27 -7.94
CA ALA A 128 7.33 14.83 -8.44
C ALA A 128 6.70 13.99 -9.57
N GLU A 129 7.48 13.33 -10.41
CA GLU A 129 7.00 12.35 -11.38
C GLU A 129 6.54 11.04 -10.70
N ASP A 130 7.21 10.61 -9.64
CA ASP A 130 6.77 9.46 -8.85
C ASP A 130 5.40 9.73 -8.18
N TYR A 131 5.15 10.91 -7.63
CA TYR A 131 3.81 11.31 -7.16
C TYR A 131 2.74 11.17 -8.26
N LYS A 132 3.05 11.60 -9.48
CA LYS A 132 2.15 11.47 -10.62
C LYS A 132 1.89 10.00 -11.01
N LYS A 133 2.91 9.14 -10.88
CA LYS A 133 2.76 7.69 -11.09
C LYS A 133 1.86 7.09 -10.01
N VAL A 134 2.10 7.41 -8.74
CA VAL A 134 1.31 6.91 -7.61
C VAL A 134 -0.16 7.31 -7.74
N GLU A 135 -0.45 8.55 -8.15
CA GLU A 135 -1.82 9.01 -8.42
C GLU A 135 -2.54 8.09 -9.42
N LYS A 136 -1.90 7.79 -10.55
CA LYS A 136 -2.45 6.89 -11.57
C LYS A 136 -2.55 5.43 -11.13
N MET A 137 -1.62 4.98 -10.30
CA MET A 137 -1.64 3.61 -9.75
C MET A 137 -2.76 3.46 -8.73
N LEU A 138 -3.00 4.46 -7.89
CA LEU A 138 -4.12 4.49 -6.95
C LEU A 138 -5.47 4.42 -7.66
N GLU A 139 -5.65 5.13 -8.78
CA GLU A 139 -6.86 5.03 -9.60
C GLU A 139 -7.09 3.60 -10.14
N LYS A 140 -6.04 2.91 -10.55
CA LYS A 140 -6.14 1.51 -11.00
C LYS A 140 -6.46 0.58 -9.85
N PHE A 141 -5.80 0.77 -8.71
CA PHE A 141 -6.06 0.00 -7.50
C PHE A 141 -7.52 0.18 -7.05
N HIS A 142 -8.02 1.41 -7.02
CA HIS A 142 -9.41 1.70 -6.68
C HIS A 142 -10.39 0.92 -7.57
N LYS A 143 -10.21 0.95 -8.89
CA LYS A 143 -11.06 0.19 -9.84
C LYS A 143 -10.98 -1.33 -9.61
N ALA A 144 -9.80 -1.87 -9.31
CA ALA A 144 -9.65 -3.28 -9.02
C ALA A 144 -10.36 -3.64 -7.70
N PHE A 145 -10.26 -2.77 -6.69
CA PHE A 145 -10.94 -2.95 -5.40
C PHE A 145 -12.46 -2.87 -5.54
N GLU A 146 -12.97 -1.88 -6.28
CA GLU A 146 -14.39 -1.76 -6.61
C GLU A 146 -14.93 -3.05 -7.24
N ARG A 147 -14.21 -3.61 -8.22
CA ARG A 147 -14.60 -4.87 -8.87
C ARG A 147 -14.66 -6.04 -7.91
N VAL A 148 -13.67 -6.19 -7.03
CA VAL A 148 -13.66 -7.23 -5.98
C VAL A 148 -14.83 -7.01 -5.02
N TRP A 149 -15.01 -5.77 -4.56
CA TRP A 149 -16.05 -5.45 -3.58
C TRP A 149 -17.46 -5.83 -4.07
N TYR A 150 -17.85 -5.34 -5.23
CA TYR A 150 -19.19 -5.59 -5.77
C TYR A 150 -19.41 -7.03 -6.25
N LYS A 151 -18.34 -7.81 -6.40
CA LYS A 151 -18.47 -9.24 -6.70
C LYS A 151 -18.62 -10.11 -5.45
N GLU A 152 -17.94 -9.74 -4.37
CA GLU A 152 -17.86 -10.56 -3.15
C GLU A 152 -18.73 -10.06 -2.00
N ASN A 153 -19.14 -8.80 -2.02
CA ASN A 153 -19.83 -8.15 -0.93
C ASN A 153 -21.12 -7.48 -1.40
N LYS A 154 -21.94 -7.08 -0.42
CA LYS A 154 -23.03 -6.14 -0.65
C LYS A 154 -22.47 -4.75 -0.95
N PRO A 155 -23.23 -3.86 -1.63
CA PRO A 155 -22.77 -2.51 -1.98
C PRO A 155 -22.37 -1.65 -0.79
N GLU A 156 -23.04 -1.83 0.34
CA GLU A 156 -22.86 -1.00 1.53
C GLU A 156 -21.44 -1.07 2.06
N GLY A 157 -20.87 0.09 2.37
CA GLY A 157 -19.51 0.25 2.89
C GLY A 157 -18.45 0.55 1.82
N PHE A 158 -18.75 0.41 0.53
CA PHE A 158 -17.80 0.82 -0.50
C PHE A 158 -17.69 2.35 -0.60
N ASP A 159 -18.75 3.07 -0.31
CA ASP A 159 -18.76 4.53 -0.16
C ASP A 159 -17.68 5.06 0.78
N ILE A 160 -17.38 4.32 1.86
CA ILE A 160 -16.27 4.64 2.77
C ILE A 160 -14.91 4.42 2.07
N GLN A 161 -14.79 3.38 1.25
CA GLN A 161 -13.55 3.15 0.49
C GLN A 161 -13.35 4.21 -0.59
N ASP A 162 -14.42 4.65 -1.26
CA ASP A 162 -14.39 5.79 -2.19
C ASP A 162 -13.85 7.05 -1.51
N GLN A 163 -14.34 7.38 -0.32
CA GLN A 163 -13.88 8.54 0.44
C GLN A 163 -12.41 8.40 0.82
N ARG A 164 -12.00 7.23 1.32
CA ARG A 164 -10.62 6.97 1.76
C ARG A 164 -9.63 7.02 0.60
N LEU A 165 -9.87 6.25 -0.45
CA LEU A 165 -8.97 6.20 -1.60
C LEU A 165 -9.04 7.48 -2.42
N GLY A 166 -10.23 8.06 -2.61
CA GLY A 166 -10.40 9.36 -3.25
C GLY A 166 -9.68 10.47 -2.49
N GLY A 167 -9.77 10.48 -1.16
CA GLY A 167 -9.01 11.38 -0.29
C GLY A 167 -7.50 11.21 -0.43
N LEU A 168 -7.01 9.97 -0.44
CA LEU A 168 -5.59 9.66 -0.64
C LEU A 168 -5.10 10.13 -2.02
N ILE A 169 -5.83 9.84 -3.10
CA ILE A 169 -5.51 10.29 -4.45
C ILE A 169 -5.42 11.82 -4.50
N LYS A 170 -6.41 12.49 -3.92
CA LYS A 170 -6.43 13.96 -3.85
C LYS A 170 -5.27 14.50 -3.02
N ARG A 171 -4.92 13.87 -1.91
CA ARG A 171 -3.79 14.26 -1.07
C ARG A 171 -2.47 14.12 -1.80
N ILE A 172 -2.21 13.00 -2.48
CA ILE A 172 -1.04 12.78 -3.33
C ILE A 172 -0.91 13.89 -4.40
N ASN A 173 -1.99 14.22 -5.09
CA ASN A 173 -2.01 15.30 -6.08
C ASN A 173 -1.69 16.66 -5.45
N SER A 174 -2.26 16.97 -4.28
CA SER A 174 -2.03 18.24 -3.57
C SER A 174 -0.58 18.36 -3.11
N CYS A 175 0.01 17.31 -2.57
CA CYS A 175 1.44 17.27 -2.19
C CYS A 175 2.34 17.50 -3.42
N ARG A 176 2.05 16.80 -4.53
CA ARG A 176 2.77 17.00 -5.78
C ARG A 176 2.74 18.45 -6.26
N LYS A 177 1.56 19.10 -6.27
CA LYS A 177 1.42 20.50 -6.68
C LYS A 177 2.26 21.44 -5.83
N ARG A 178 2.29 21.23 -4.54
CA ARG A 178 3.09 22.03 -3.59
C ARG A 178 4.58 21.79 -3.79
N LEU A 179 4.99 20.53 -4.01
CA LEU A 179 6.38 20.20 -4.35
C LEU A 179 6.84 20.87 -5.65
N VAL A 180 6.00 20.82 -6.70
CA VAL A 180 6.28 21.51 -7.98
C VAL A 180 6.36 23.03 -7.80
N ALA A 181 5.51 23.63 -6.95
CA ALA A 181 5.59 25.06 -6.64
C ALA A 181 6.90 25.41 -5.94
N PHE A 182 7.37 24.58 -5.01
CA PHE A 182 8.68 24.74 -4.36
C PHE A 182 9.83 24.62 -5.36
N ILE A 183 9.82 23.61 -6.23
CA ILE A 183 10.84 23.40 -7.27
C ILE A 183 10.94 24.60 -8.22
N LYS A 184 9.82 25.28 -8.50
CA LYS A 184 9.74 26.47 -9.37
C LYS A 184 10.01 27.78 -8.61
N ASP A 185 10.40 27.73 -7.37
CA ASP A 185 10.61 28.89 -6.48
C ASP A 185 9.35 29.78 -6.30
N ASN A 186 8.16 29.22 -6.54
CA ASN A 186 6.90 29.91 -6.32
C ASN A 186 6.44 29.84 -4.84
N THR A 187 7.08 28.98 -4.05
CA THR A 187 6.92 28.89 -2.59
C THR A 187 8.29 28.65 -1.95
N LYS A 188 8.54 29.25 -0.79
CA LYS A 188 9.86 29.17 -0.15
C LYS A 188 10.00 27.96 0.78
N THR A 189 8.91 27.52 1.34
CA THR A 189 8.88 26.44 2.33
C THR A 189 7.65 25.57 2.19
N ILE A 190 7.78 24.32 2.65
CA ILE A 190 6.67 23.38 2.86
C ILE A 190 6.66 23.03 4.33
N PRO A 191 5.77 23.64 5.15
CA PRO A 191 5.81 23.55 6.61
C PRO A 191 5.87 22.12 7.16
N GLU A 192 5.12 21.18 6.53
CA GLU A 192 5.11 19.77 6.96
C GLU A 192 6.50 19.10 6.80
N LEU A 193 7.29 19.53 5.83
CA LEU A 193 8.64 18.99 5.59
C LEU A 193 9.71 19.68 6.45
N GLU A 194 9.40 20.85 7.00
CA GLU A 194 10.26 21.55 7.99
C GLU A 194 10.13 20.94 9.39
N THR A 195 8.94 20.38 9.70
CA THR A 195 8.65 19.79 11.00
C THR A 195 9.42 18.49 11.19
N GLU A 196 10.01 18.28 12.36
CA GLU A 196 10.65 17.03 12.71
C GLU A 196 9.62 15.91 12.81
N LEU A 197 10.00 14.72 12.33
CA LEU A 197 9.15 13.53 12.46
C LEU A 197 9.06 13.13 13.93
N LEU A 198 7.83 12.94 14.40
CA LEU A 198 7.56 12.46 15.75
C LEU A 198 7.49 10.93 15.73
N ASP A 199 8.22 10.31 16.65
CA ASP A 199 8.11 8.87 16.88
C ASP A 199 6.88 8.56 17.76
N PHE A 200 5.76 8.22 17.10
CA PHE A 200 4.52 7.85 17.78
C PHE A 200 4.58 6.51 18.51
N TYR A 201 5.61 5.73 18.24
CA TYR A 201 5.72 4.34 18.71
C TYR A 201 6.89 4.12 19.67
N ASP A 202 7.57 5.19 20.10
CA ASP A 202 8.74 5.18 20.99
C ASP A 202 9.84 4.22 20.50
N GLY A 203 10.17 4.25 19.22
CA GLY A 203 11.13 3.35 18.58
C GLY A 203 10.67 1.89 18.57
N LYS A 204 9.42 1.62 18.85
CA LYS A 204 8.83 0.28 18.82
C LYS A 204 8.09 0.05 17.52
N ASN A 205 7.95 -1.21 17.20
CA ASN A 205 7.21 -1.63 16.04
C ASN A 205 5.76 -1.13 16.07
N MET A 206 5.25 -0.79 14.91
CA MET A 206 3.89 -0.34 14.71
C MET A 206 2.89 -1.29 15.37
N LYS A 207 2.04 -0.78 16.25
CA LYS A 207 1.02 -1.57 16.91
C LYS A 207 -0.25 -1.61 16.06
N TYR A 208 -0.79 -2.78 15.86
CA TYR A 208 -1.95 -3.09 15.05
C TYR A 208 -3.16 -2.14 15.19
N TYR A 209 -3.43 -1.63 16.38
CA TYR A 209 -4.59 -0.78 16.68
C TYR A 209 -4.29 0.70 16.73
N THR A 210 -3.09 1.13 16.35
CA THR A 210 -2.76 2.54 16.38
C THR A 210 -3.36 3.28 15.20
N ASN A 211 -4.39 3.96 15.46
CA ASN A 211 -4.84 5.23 14.89
C ASN A 211 -4.61 5.42 13.39
N TRP A 212 -4.90 4.42 12.61
CA TRP A 212 -5.01 4.61 11.17
C TRP A 212 -6.03 5.71 10.79
N SER A 213 -6.91 6.11 11.71
CA SER A 213 -7.75 7.31 11.62
C SER A 213 -6.95 8.62 11.59
N ARG A 214 -5.67 8.59 11.95
CA ARG A 214 -4.76 9.76 11.85
C ARG A 214 -4.09 9.86 10.49
N ASP A 215 -3.96 8.76 9.77
CA ASP A 215 -3.23 8.69 8.50
C ASP A 215 -4.06 9.20 7.33
N VAL A 216 -5.36 9.22 7.50
CA VAL A 216 -6.29 9.72 6.47
C VAL A 216 -7.27 10.66 7.13
N SER A 217 -7.10 11.92 6.90
CA SER A 217 -7.99 12.98 7.42
C SER A 217 -9.48 12.76 7.13
N VAL A 218 -9.80 12.01 6.11
CA VAL A 218 -11.15 11.63 5.69
C VAL A 218 -11.77 10.53 6.56
N ASN A 219 -11.01 9.90 7.44
CA ASN A 219 -11.52 8.83 8.31
C ASN A 219 -12.19 9.30 9.58
N VAL A 220 -12.31 10.59 9.78
CA VAL A 220 -12.82 11.18 11.02
C VAL A 220 -14.24 11.72 10.83
N ILE A 221 -14.84 11.40 9.70
CA ILE A 221 -16.22 11.77 9.42
C ILE A 221 -17.13 10.63 9.87
#